data_fecb6ac50eb13798efa6d52f0b0fd8fd
#
_entry.id   fecb6ac50eb13798efa6d52f0b0fd8fd
#
_cell.length_a   1.000
_cell.length_b   1.000
_cell.length_c   1.000
_cell.angle_alpha   90.00
_cell.angle_beta   90.00
_cell.angle_gamma   90.00
#
_symmetry.space_group_name_H-M   'P 1'
#
loop_
_entity.id
_entity.type
_entity.pdbx_description
1 polymer ?
#
loop_
_entity_poly.entity_id
_entity_poly.type
_entity_poly.pdbx_seq_one_letter_code
_entity_poly.pdbx_strand_id
1 'polypeptide(L)'
;MNILFLCTGNSCRSQMAEGWARHYAKGRFDIQSAGIESHGKNPRAIAVMKEAGIDISAQESTKLTQDMLDRADVVVTVCGHADEHCPVLPDKMRKIHWPLNDPAKATGLEDEIMGVFRASRDDIEQRVQKLFTELVNE
;
A
#
# COMPACT_ATOMS: atom_id res chain seq x y z
N MET A 1 4.85 14.32 -8.81
CA MET A 1 3.83 13.29 -9.10
C MET A 1 3.36 12.67 -7.78
N ASN A 2 2.07 12.59 -7.60
CA ASN A 2 1.44 12.07 -6.38
C ASN A 2 0.95 10.66 -6.61
N ILE A 3 1.39 9.71 -5.78
CA ILE A 3 1.01 8.31 -5.84
C ILE A 3 0.22 7.94 -4.59
N LEU A 4 -0.96 7.38 -4.78
CA LEU A 4 -1.86 6.98 -3.69
C LEU A 4 -2.05 5.46 -3.72
N PHE A 5 -1.70 4.80 -2.62
CA PHE A 5 -1.99 3.38 -2.42
C PHE A 5 -3.30 3.25 -1.64
N LEU A 6 -4.22 2.48 -2.18
CA LEU A 6 -5.57 2.39 -1.65
C LEU A 6 -5.94 0.93 -1.34
N CYS A 7 -6.41 0.68 -0.12
CA CYS A 7 -6.94 -0.62 0.28
C CYS A 7 -8.17 -0.43 1.16
N THR A 8 -8.68 -1.52 1.76
CA THR A 8 -9.91 -1.44 2.55
C THR A 8 -9.71 -0.70 3.87
N GLY A 9 -8.77 -1.13 4.69
CA GLY A 9 -8.60 -0.61 6.05
C GLY A 9 -7.37 0.26 6.29
N ASN A 10 -6.52 0.45 5.29
CA ASN A 10 -5.23 1.15 5.41
C ASN A 10 -4.42 0.64 6.61
N SER A 11 -4.33 -0.68 6.73
CA SER A 11 -3.78 -1.34 7.91
C SER A 11 -2.52 -2.16 7.60
N CYS A 12 -2.50 -2.94 6.52
CA CYS A 12 -1.38 -3.80 6.17
C CYS A 12 -0.79 -3.47 4.79
N ARG A 13 -1.47 -3.92 3.72
CA ARG A 13 -0.93 -3.89 2.36
C ARG A 13 -0.57 -2.50 1.86
N SER A 14 -1.49 -1.55 2.00
CA SER A 14 -1.24 -0.18 1.57
C SER A 14 -0.19 0.51 2.45
N GLN A 15 -0.12 0.16 3.73
CA GLN A 15 0.91 0.69 4.64
C GLN A 15 2.30 0.18 4.25
N MET A 16 2.42 -1.11 3.93
CA MET A 16 3.68 -1.67 3.46
C MET A 16 4.08 -1.07 2.11
N ALA A 17 3.11 -0.89 1.20
CA ALA A 17 3.36 -0.27 -0.08
C ALA A 17 3.84 1.18 0.07
N GLU A 18 3.21 1.95 0.96
CA GLU A 18 3.67 3.31 1.26
C GLU A 18 5.11 3.31 1.79
N GLY A 19 5.43 2.40 2.69
CA GLY A 19 6.79 2.28 3.26
C GLY A 19 7.84 2.02 2.18
N TRP A 20 7.61 1.02 1.34
CA TRP A 20 8.52 0.70 0.25
C TRP A 20 8.61 1.83 -0.78
N ALA A 21 7.46 2.43 -1.11
CA ALA A 21 7.42 3.51 -2.09
C ALA A 21 8.22 4.73 -1.61
N ARG A 22 8.07 5.12 -0.34
CA ARG A 22 8.85 6.22 0.22
C ARG A 22 10.36 5.92 0.19
N HIS A 23 10.72 4.67 0.46
CA HIS A 23 12.11 4.25 0.42
C HIS A 23 12.71 4.36 -0.98
N TYR A 24 11.99 3.89 -2.01
CA TYR A 24 12.49 3.89 -3.39
C TYR A 24 12.27 5.22 -4.11
N ALA A 25 11.30 6.02 -3.69
CA ALA A 25 11.02 7.32 -4.29
C ALA A 25 12.15 8.33 -4.06
N LYS A 26 12.81 8.24 -2.91
CA LYS A 26 13.92 9.13 -2.55
C LYS A 26 13.58 10.62 -2.73
N GLY A 27 12.36 11.01 -2.39
CA GLY A 27 11.89 12.38 -2.49
C GLY A 27 11.40 12.82 -3.87
N ARG A 28 11.44 11.95 -4.88
CA ARG A 28 11.00 12.30 -6.24
C ARG A 28 9.48 12.29 -6.40
N PHE A 29 8.78 11.57 -5.55
CA PHE A 29 7.33 11.39 -5.60
C PHE A 29 6.74 11.67 -4.25
N ASP A 30 5.52 12.20 -4.24
CA ASP A 30 4.73 12.32 -3.01
C ASP A 30 3.91 11.05 -2.85
N ILE A 31 4.13 10.35 -1.74
CA ILE A 31 3.54 9.04 -1.49
C ILE A 31 2.53 9.15 -0.35
N GLN A 32 1.33 8.62 -0.59
CA GLN A 32 0.30 8.51 0.43
C GLN A 32 -0.38 7.16 0.34
N SER A 33 -1.01 6.72 1.44
CA SER A 33 -1.90 5.58 1.43
C SER A 33 -3.18 5.93 2.18
N ALA A 34 -4.25 5.24 1.82
CA ALA A 34 -5.56 5.44 2.45
C ALA A 34 -6.38 4.17 2.35
N GLY A 35 -7.46 4.10 3.11
CA GLY A 35 -8.43 3.02 3.05
C GLY A 35 -9.84 3.56 2.88
N ILE A 36 -10.75 2.70 2.46
CA ILE A 36 -12.18 3.01 2.47
C ILE A 36 -12.58 3.33 3.91
N GLU A 37 -11.95 2.63 4.86
CA GLU A 37 -12.05 2.87 6.28
C GLU A 37 -10.65 2.98 6.86
N SER A 38 -10.51 3.52 8.07
CA SER A 38 -9.24 3.57 8.80
C SER A 38 -9.31 2.61 9.97
N HIS A 39 -8.60 1.48 9.89
CA HIS A 39 -8.61 0.44 10.92
C HIS A 39 -7.38 0.47 11.83
N GLY A 40 -6.52 1.48 11.69
CA GLY A 40 -5.24 1.53 12.40
C GLY A 40 -4.20 0.64 11.72
N LYS A 41 -2.95 0.72 12.17
CA LYS A 41 -1.85 -0.04 11.58
C LYS A 41 -1.75 -1.41 12.23
N ASN A 42 -1.51 -2.44 11.42
CA ASN A 42 -1.36 -3.81 11.91
C ASN A 42 0.06 -3.99 12.49
N PRO A 43 0.19 -4.46 13.76
CA PRO A 43 1.51 -4.63 14.37
C PRO A 43 2.44 -5.59 13.63
N ARG A 44 1.88 -6.63 13.00
CA ARG A 44 2.68 -7.59 12.24
C ARG A 44 3.25 -6.96 10.97
N ALA A 45 2.48 -6.08 10.31
CA ALA A 45 2.97 -5.33 9.17
C ALA A 45 4.14 -4.43 9.57
N ILE A 46 4.02 -3.74 10.70
CA ILE A 46 5.10 -2.90 11.25
C ILE A 46 6.34 -3.75 11.51
N ALA A 47 6.16 -4.93 12.14
CA ALA A 47 7.27 -5.82 12.50
C ALA A 47 8.02 -6.35 11.28
N VAL A 48 7.31 -6.83 10.25
CA VAL A 48 7.99 -7.39 9.07
C VAL A 48 8.66 -6.31 8.22
N MET A 49 8.11 -5.10 8.20
CA MET A 49 8.79 -3.99 7.53
C MET A 49 10.06 -3.59 8.25
N LYS A 50 10.03 -3.57 9.58
CA LYS A 50 11.21 -3.29 10.39
C LYS A 50 12.32 -4.32 10.15
N GLU A 51 11.97 -5.60 10.01
CA GLU A 51 12.93 -6.65 9.66
C GLU A 51 13.70 -6.31 8.38
N ALA A 52 13.02 -5.67 7.43
CA ALA A 52 13.60 -5.27 6.15
C ALA A 52 14.27 -3.88 6.18
N GLY A 53 14.35 -3.26 7.36
CA GLY A 53 14.97 -1.95 7.52
C GLY A 53 14.06 -0.76 7.25
N ILE A 54 12.75 -0.98 7.14
CA ILE A 54 11.78 0.07 6.85
C ILE A 54 10.88 0.28 8.08
N ASP A 55 10.93 1.47 8.66
CA ASP A 55 10.08 1.82 9.79
C ASP A 55 8.81 2.52 9.31
N ILE A 56 7.66 1.84 9.45
CA ILE A 56 6.35 2.42 9.10
C ILE A 56 5.55 2.83 10.34
N SER A 57 6.16 2.81 11.52
CA SER A 57 5.45 3.13 12.77
C SER A 57 4.95 4.56 12.82
N ALA A 58 5.61 5.48 12.12
CA ALA A 58 5.22 6.89 12.06
C ALA A 58 4.15 7.18 11.01
N GLN A 59 3.85 6.25 10.11
CA GLN A 59 2.79 6.42 9.12
C GLN A 59 1.43 6.37 9.79
N GLU A 60 0.46 7.09 9.24
CA GLU A 60 -0.90 7.11 9.78
C GLU A 60 -1.83 6.23 8.97
N SER A 61 -2.81 5.60 9.66
CA SER A 61 -3.91 4.94 9.01
C SER A 61 -4.97 5.99 8.68
N THR A 62 -5.24 6.20 7.39
CA THR A 62 -6.03 7.33 6.91
C THR A 62 -7.24 6.86 6.12
N LYS A 63 -8.39 7.47 6.36
CA LYS A 63 -9.57 7.24 5.55
C LYS A 63 -9.47 8.09 4.28
N LEU A 64 -9.82 7.48 3.14
CA LEU A 64 -9.78 8.14 1.85
C LEU A 64 -10.66 9.39 1.83
N THR A 65 -10.13 10.49 1.28
CA THR A 65 -10.88 11.73 1.07
C THR A 65 -10.92 12.06 -0.43
N GLN A 66 -11.89 12.87 -0.83
CA GLN A 66 -11.98 13.32 -2.22
C GLN A 66 -10.75 14.14 -2.61
N ASP A 67 -10.21 14.94 -1.68
CA ASP A 67 -9.01 15.74 -1.93
C ASP A 67 -7.80 14.85 -2.28
N MET A 68 -7.65 13.71 -1.61
CA MET A 68 -6.57 12.76 -1.91
C MET A 68 -6.71 12.21 -3.33
N LEU A 69 -7.93 11.89 -3.76
CA LEU A 69 -8.18 11.43 -5.13
C LEU A 69 -7.91 12.52 -6.15
N ASP A 70 -8.33 13.75 -5.86
CA ASP A 70 -8.15 14.89 -6.77
C ASP A 70 -6.68 15.21 -7.00
N ARG A 71 -5.83 15.00 -6.00
CA ARG A 71 -4.40 15.26 -6.08
C ARG A 71 -3.60 14.11 -6.67
N ALA A 72 -4.16 12.89 -6.70
CA ALA A 72 -3.43 11.73 -7.12
C ALA A 72 -3.21 11.72 -8.64
N ASP A 73 -1.98 11.49 -9.06
CA ASP A 73 -1.65 11.25 -10.45
C ASP A 73 -1.73 9.76 -10.78
N VAL A 74 -1.36 8.92 -9.81
CA VAL A 74 -1.43 7.46 -9.93
C VAL A 74 -2.13 6.91 -8.69
N VAL A 75 -3.13 6.06 -8.88
CA VAL A 75 -3.81 5.34 -7.79
C VAL A 75 -3.54 3.85 -7.97
N VAL A 76 -2.99 3.22 -6.93
CA VAL A 76 -2.72 1.79 -6.90
C VAL A 76 -3.64 1.15 -5.86
N THR A 77 -4.56 0.30 -6.30
CA THR A 77 -5.40 -0.49 -5.38
C THR A 77 -4.66 -1.78 -5.07
N VAL A 78 -4.54 -2.11 -3.78
CA VAL A 78 -3.67 -3.20 -3.32
C VAL A 78 -4.41 -4.33 -2.61
N CYS A 79 -5.73 -4.41 -2.76
CA CYS A 79 -6.51 -5.48 -2.15
C CYS A 79 -7.52 -6.04 -3.13
N GLY A 80 -7.87 -7.34 -2.95
CA GLY A 80 -8.76 -8.04 -3.88
C GLY A 80 -10.17 -7.50 -3.91
N HIS A 81 -10.62 -6.84 -2.85
CA HIS A 81 -11.98 -6.31 -2.73
C HIS A 81 -12.07 -4.80 -2.81
N ALA A 82 -10.97 -4.08 -2.89
CA ALA A 82 -10.98 -2.62 -2.95
C ALA A 82 -11.68 -2.09 -4.20
N ASP A 83 -11.59 -2.82 -5.32
CA ASP A 83 -12.27 -2.48 -6.56
C ASP A 83 -13.77 -2.36 -6.40
N GLU A 84 -14.34 -3.25 -5.59
CA GLU A 84 -15.80 -3.33 -5.40
C GLU A 84 -16.32 -2.19 -4.56
N HIS A 85 -15.47 -1.59 -3.75
CA HIS A 85 -15.84 -0.57 -2.78
C HIS A 85 -15.19 0.78 -3.05
N CYS A 86 -14.26 0.87 -4.02
CA CYS A 86 -13.64 2.14 -4.37
C CYS A 86 -14.65 3.07 -5.02
N PRO A 87 -14.64 4.36 -4.68
CA PRO A 87 -15.44 5.33 -5.41
C PRO A 87 -15.00 5.37 -6.87
N VAL A 88 -15.89 5.84 -7.74
CA VAL A 88 -15.56 6.03 -9.15
C VAL A 88 -14.38 6.99 -9.25
N LEU A 89 -13.28 6.51 -9.84
CA LEU A 89 -12.08 7.32 -9.98
C LEU A 89 -12.16 8.20 -11.22
N PRO A 90 -11.65 9.45 -11.15
CA PRO A 90 -11.58 10.31 -12.33
C PRO A 90 -10.74 9.67 -13.45
N ASP A 91 -11.11 9.91 -14.70
CA ASP A 91 -10.40 9.33 -15.85
C ASP A 91 -9.01 9.94 -16.05
N LYS A 92 -8.76 11.10 -15.47
CA LYS A 92 -7.51 11.84 -15.64
C LYS A 92 -6.30 11.22 -14.94
N MET A 93 -6.53 10.27 -14.02
CA MET A 93 -5.44 9.63 -13.28
C MET A 93 -5.14 8.23 -13.82
N ARG A 94 -3.90 7.80 -13.64
CA ARG A 94 -3.50 6.44 -13.97
C ARG A 94 -3.95 5.50 -12.85
N LYS A 95 -4.65 4.42 -13.21
CA LYS A 95 -5.16 3.44 -12.27
C LYS A 95 -4.40 2.13 -12.44
N ILE A 96 -3.91 1.59 -11.33
CA ILE A 96 -3.20 0.32 -11.31
C ILE A 96 -3.84 -0.55 -10.22
N HIS A 97 -4.01 -1.84 -10.50
CA HIS A 97 -4.57 -2.77 -9.53
C HIS A 97 -3.60 -3.91 -9.26
N TRP A 98 -3.26 -4.11 -7.99
CA TRP A 98 -2.47 -5.24 -7.54
C TRP A 98 -3.37 -6.16 -6.71
N PRO A 99 -3.76 -7.34 -7.25
CA PRO A 99 -4.68 -8.25 -6.55
C PRO A 99 -3.95 -9.02 -5.44
N LEU A 100 -3.75 -8.38 -4.30
CA LEU A 100 -3.01 -8.93 -3.17
C LEU A 100 -3.97 -9.51 -2.13
N ASN A 101 -3.68 -10.74 -1.68
CA ASN A 101 -4.41 -11.33 -0.56
C ASN A 101 -4.10 -10.57 0.72
N ASP A 102 -5.11 -10.49 1.60
CA ASP A 102 -4.94 -9.81 2.89
C ASP A 102 -4.19 -10.70 3.87
N PRO A 103 -2.94 -10.35 4.25
CA PRO A 103 -2.19 -11.17 5.19
C PRO A 103 -2.81 -11.19 6.59
N ALA A 104 -3.62 -10.19 6.95
CA ALA A 104 -4.30 -10.16 8.23
C ALA A 104 -5.34 -11.26 8.38
N LYS A 105 -5.76 -11.90 7.29
CA LYS A 105 -6.68 -13.03 7.31
C LYS A 105 -5.97 -14.38 7.49
N ALA A 106 -4.65 -14.39 7.56
CA ALA A 106 -3.88 -15.61 7.76
C ALA A 106 -4.19 -16.24 9.11
N THR A 107 -4.26 -17.56 9.14
CA THR A 107 -4.54 -18.35 10.34
C THR A 107 -3.45 -19.40 10.55
N GLY A 108 -3.40 -19.96 11.75
CA GLY A 108 -2.42 -20.99 12.10
C GLY A 108 -1.50 -20.51 13.22
N LEU A 109 -0.30 -21.07 13.27
CA LEU A 109 0.71 -20.70 14.27
C LEU A 109 1.28 -19.31 13.96
N GLU A 110 1.80 -18.65 14.97
CA GLU A 110 2.37 -17.30 14.81
C GLU A 110 3.45 -17.26 13.73
N ASP A 111 4.34 -18.25 13.69
CA ASP A 111 5.39 -18.32 12.67
C ASP A 111 4.82 -18.45 11.25
N GLU A 112 3.72 -19.19 11.09
CA GLU A 112 3.04 -19.32 9.81
C GLU A 112 2.42 -17.99 9.38
N ILE A 113 1.77 -17.31 10.31
CA ILE A 113 1.16 -16.00 10.06
C ILE A 113 2.24 -14.99 9.68
N MET A 114 3.34 -14.94 10.43
CA MET A 114 4.45 -14.03 10.12
C MET A 114 5.07 -14.34 8.76
N GLY A 115 5.13 -15.61 8.37
CA GLY A 115 5.59 -16.02 7.04
C GLY A 115 4.72 -15.44 5.93
N VAL A 116 3.40 -15.41 6.12
CA VAL A 116 2.46 -14.81 5.17
C VAL A 116 2.71 -13.29 5.05
N PHE A 117 2.91 -12.61 6.17
CA PHE A 117 3.24 -11.19 6.16
C PHE A 117 4.57 -10.90 5.46
N ARG A 118 5.59 -11.73 5.68
CA ARG A 118 6.89 -11.57 5.02
C ARG A 118 6.80 -11.78 3.51
N ALA A 119 6.03 -12.78 3.08
CA ALA A 119 5.81 -13.02 1.65
C ALA A 119 5.07 -11.84 1.00
N SER A 120 4.07 -11.30 1.67
CA SER A 120 3.33 -10.14 1.20
C SER A 120 4.26 -8.92 1.09
N ARG A 121 5.07 -8.67 2.12
CA ARG A 121 6.06 -7.59 2.15
C ARG A 121 6.99 -7.67 0.93
N ASP A 122 7.53 -8.86 0.67
CA ASP A 122 8.52 -9.05 -0.40
C ASP A 122 7.88 -8.91 -1.79
N ASP A 123 6.66 -9.39 -1.96
CA ASP A 123 5.90 -9.23 -3.20
C ASP A 123 5.62 -7.74 -3.46
N ILE A 124 5.19 -7.02 -2.44
CA ILE A 124 4.91 -5.59 -2.55
C ILE A 124 6.18 -4.81 -2.91
N GLU A 125 7.31 -5.16 -2.31
CA GLU A 125 8.59 -4.54 -2.65
C GLU A 125 8.90 -4.66 -4.14
N GLN A 126 8.76 -5.85 -4.70
CA GLN A 126 9.03 -6.09 -6.12
C GLN A 126 8.08 -5.29 -7.01
N ARG A 127 6.82 -5.22 -6.64
CA ARG A 127 5.82 -4.46 -7.40
C ARG A 127 6.10 -2.95 -7.36
N VAL A 128 6.53 -2.44 -6.22
CA VAL A 128 6.90 -1.03 -6.06
C VAL A 128 8.12 -0.70 -6.92
N GLN A 129 9.15 -1.55 -6.90
CA GLN A 129 10.34 -1.34 -7.73
C GLN A 129 9.99 -1.31 -9.21
N LYS A 130 9.16 -2.24 -9.66
CA LYS A 130 8.70 -2.28 -11.05
C LYS A 130 7.91 -1.03 -11.42
N LEU A 131 7.02 -0.58 -10.53
CA LEU A 131 6.23 0.62 -10.75
C LEU A 131 7.13 1.84 -10.96
N PHE A 132 8.12 2.04 -10.11
CA PHE A 132 9.02 3.18 -10.25
C PHE A 132 9.89 3.10 -11.50
N THR A 133 10.31 1.90 -11.90
CA THR A 133 11.03 1.71 -13.15
C THR A 133 10.19 2.17 -14.34
N GLU A 134 8.91 1.79 -14.35
CA GLU A 134 7.98 2.19 -15.42
C GLU A 134 7.72 3.70 -15.40
N LEU A 135 7.51 4.31 -14.21
CA LEU A 135 7.23 5.73 -14.11
C LEU A 135 8.43 6.60 -14.51
N VAL A 136 9.64 6.19 -14.15
CA VAL A 136 10.86 6.94 -14.48
C VAL A 136 11.16 6.90 -15.97
N ASN A 137 10.78 5.82 -16.65
CA ASN A 137 11.02 5.62 -18.08
C ASN A 137 9.95 6.26 -18.97
N GLU A 138 8.95 6.89 -18.41
CA GLU A 138 7.92 7.61 -19.17
C GLU A 138 8.33 9.01 -19.55
#